data_bdf1815042b7c933081d0e40f57713a2
#
_entry.id   bdf1815042b7c933081d0e40f57713a2
#
_cell.length_a   1.000
_cell.length_b   1.000
_cell.length_c   1.000
_cell.angle_alpha   90.00
_cell.angle_beta   90.00
_cell.angle_gamma   90.00
#
_symmetry.space_group_name_H-M   'P 1'
#
loop_
_entity.id
_entity.type
_entity.pdbx_description
1 polymer ?
#
loop_
_entity_poly.entity_id
_entity_poly.type
_entity_poly.pdbx_seq_one_letter_code
_entity_poly.pdbx_strand_id
1 'polypeptide(L)'
;MYIEYKPGQKHAAKNAEISDNDTYFKDAGWLLTDDDLVVDIDCLDIETIKVLLKYFNIRTRTVWTDRGVHLYFKKPLGFRGAARVCPLGFKIEYKHTGNTKSCTIKRNGKHRKVERNDVRQELPEIFQANRKFESLLGLSENDGRNNALFSHRAKLAGYAEEKRILHFINQYIFADSLDENEFETIMRDTGFEATKNGEYLVATKMIKDFNTCVYKNELYCYNGTKYENDELSLKHMIYSMVGDQKTAYVDEVCKQMLYRSKKIPLDTIFNIKFNNGVLINGEFVEIDDYKEFTPYYVELDYKPEAEPVEIVDNYVAQLTNNDEKYRDLLFEILAHGLITDPEVKRSLAKFFIFVGDGGNGKGTLLSIIRSILTRENCSGLKIKQMSDERYAYSMDGKLVNLGDDIQDQPINGKDMEMLKNISTCDYVEIRKMFKNSTSAAMTTSLIFTSNHILKSWEKGESYKRRVLWLPMYSKPKRKDPRFITKLTTQKALEYWLRLIIEGYKRLYENGDFTNCSIVADFNRQYHEENNGAEIYVKDLTKEDIIGKTNQEIYLEFEQWCEENDLTASKKMLREAIYNVHRLKIKVIRRNKKTYRAFQPVDENNE
;
A
#
# COMPACT_ATOMS: atom_id res chain seq x y z
N MET A 1 14.91 -26.06 -16.73
CA MET A 1 16.06 -25.49 -17.46
C MET A 1 17.14 -25.08 -16.47
N TYR A 2 18.40 -25.10 -16.89
CA TYR A 2 19.56 -24.72 -16.10
C TYR A 2 20.18 -23.46 -16.69
N ILE A 3 20.79 -22.64 -15.84
CA ILE A 3 21.54 -21.46 -16.24
C ILE A 3 22.99 -21.61 -15.74
N GLU A 4 23.95 -21.29 -16.61
CA GLU A 4 25.36 -21.32 -16.24
C GLU A 4 25.69 -20.27 -15.19
N TYR A 5 26.44 -20.64 -14.16
CA TYR A 5 26.97 -19.72 -13.16
C TYR A 5 28.43 -19.40 -13.41
N LYS A 6 28.84 -18.22 -13.00
CA LYS A 6 30.25 -17.86 -12.97
C LYS A 6 30.99 -18.84 -12.06
N PRO A 7 32.20 -19.32 -12.47
CA PRO A 7 32.97 -20.28 -11.69
C PRO A 7 33.14 -19.84 -10.23
N GLY A 8 32.75 -20.72 -9.30
CA GLY A 8 32.82 -20.48 -7.87
C GLY A 8 31.74 -19.54 -7.30
N GLN A 9 30.88 -18.93 -8.11
CA GLN A 9 29.82 -18.01 -7.68
C GLN A 9 28.45 -18.71 -7.62
N LYS A 10 27.46 -18.02 -7.01
CA LYS A 10 26.07 -18.50 -6.87
C LYS A 10 25.09 -17.72 -7.75
N HIS A 11 25.59 -17.05 -8.79
CA HIS A 11 24.77 -16.26 -9.71
C HIS A 11 25.30 -16.34 -11.15
N ALA A 12 24.43 -16.17 -12.09
CA ALA A 12 24.71 -16.20 -13.51
C ALA A 12 25.41 -14.91 -13.98
N ALA A 13 26.17 -14.99 -15.08
CA ALA A 13 26.64 -13.83 -15.82
C ALA A 13 25.47 -13.14 -16.55
N LYS A 14 25.65 -11.90 -17.01
CA LYS A 14 24.60 -11.13 -17.69
C LYS A 14 24.09 -11.80 -18.99
N ASN A 15 24.95 -12.61 -19.63
CA ASN A 15 24.65 -13.36 -20.86
C ASN A 15 24.94 -14.86 -20.68
N ALA A 16 24.56 -15.43 -19.50
CA ALA A 16 24.81 -16.82 -19.20
C ALA A 16 24.00 -17.74 -20.11
N GLU A 17 24.57 -18.86 -20.49
CA GLU A 17 23.90 -19.89 -21.30
C GLU A 17 22.80 -20.56 -20.49
N ILE A 18 21.69 -20.86 -21.16
CA ILE A 18 20.55 -21.61 -20.64
C ILE A 18 20.41 -22.89 -21.44
N SER A 19 20.28 -24.01 -20.75
CA SER A 19 20.16 -25.34 -21.37
C SER A 19 19.24 -26.25 -20.55
N ASP A 20 18.64 -27.21 -21.21
CA ASP A 20 17.92 -28.30 -20.55
C ASP A 20 18.87 -29.35 -19.95
N ASN A 21 20.14 -29.30 -20.35
CA ASN A 21 21.19 -30.18 -19.86
C ASN A 21 22.33 -29.31 -19.26
N ASP A 22 22.70 -29.56 -18.02
CA ASP A 22 23.77 -28.86 -17.31
C ASP A 22 25.12 -29.60 -17.35
N THR A 23 25.24 -30.65 -18.16
CA THR A 23 26.45 -31.50 -18.22
C THR A 23 27.72 -30.67 -18.50
N TYR A 24 27.61 -29.66 -19.34
CA TYR A 24 28.71 -28.79 -19.74
C TYR A 24 29.03 -27.68 -18.75
N PHE A 25 28.11 -27.38 -17.83
CA PHE A 25 28.29 -26.31 -16.86
C PHE A 25 29.11 -26.81 -15.65
N LYS A 26 30.15 -26.10 -15.26
CA LYS A 26 30.91 -26.40 -14.03
C LYS A 26 30.09 -26.01 -12.78
N ASP A 27 29.41 -24.89 -12.86
CA ASP A 27 28.50 -24.36 -11.85
C ASP A 27 27.18 -23.99 -12.53
N ALA A 28 26.05 -24.38 -11.95
CA ALA A 28 24.74 -24.15 -12.56
C ALA A 28 23.65 -23.84 -11.53
N GLY A 29 22.70 -23.04 -11.96
CA GLY A 29 21.45 -22.77 -11.25
C GLY A 29 20.25 -23.41 -11.97
N TRP A 30 19.29 -23.88 -11.20
CA TRP A 30 17.95 -24.23 -11.72
C TRP A 30 17.15 -22.95 -11.88
N LEU A 31 16.66 -22.67 -13.08
CA LEU A 31 15.80 -21.53 -13.36
C LEU A 31 14.44 -21.71 -12.68
N LEU A 32 13.98 -20.68 -12.00
CA LEU A 32 12.66 -20.63 -11.38
C LEU A 32 11.63 -20.19 -12.42
N THR A 33 10.45 -20.76 -12.34
CA THR A 33 9.25 -20.29 -13.04
C THR A 33 8.45 -19.36 -12.11
N ASP A 34 7.47 -18.64 -12.65
CA ASP A 34 6.62 -17.77 -11.85
C ASP A 34 5.75 -18.52 -10.84
N ASP A 35 5.55 -19.82 -11.07
CA ASP A 35 4.83 -20.72 -10.16
C ASP A 35 5.73 -21.30 -9.06
N ASP A 36 7.04 -21.11 -9.12
CA ASP A 36 7.96 -21.65 -8.12
C ASP A 36 8.13 -20.70 -6.94
N LEU A 37 7.90 -21.22 -5.73
CA LEU A 37 8.33 -20.63 -4.47
C LEU A 37 9.29 -21.58 -3.76
N VAL A 38 10.51 -21.14 -3.52
CA VAL A 38 11.50 -21.93 -2.80
C VAL A 38 11.63 -21.43 -1.37
N VAL A 39 11.39 -22.32 -0.41
CA VAL A 39 11.71 -22.10 1.01
C VAL A 39 13.14 -22.60 1.24
N ASP A 40 14.02 -21.70 1.64
CA ASP A 40 15.43 -21.98 1.95
C ASP A 40 15.60 -22.07 3.48
N ILE A 41 16.04 -23.23 3.94
CA ILE A 41 16.32 -23.52 5.36
C ILE A 41 17.80 -23.86 5.48
N ASP A 42 18.56 -22.98 6.10
CA ASP A 42 20.01 -23.11 6.31
C ASP A 42 20.45 -22.96 7.79
N CYS A 43 19.49 -22.78 8.68
CA CYS A 43 19.72 -22.59 10.11
C CYS A 43 19.54 -23.87 10.96
N LEU A 44 19.10 -24.98 10.36
CA LEU A 44 18.93 -26.27 11.01
C LEU A 44 19.93 -27.27 10.44
N ASP A 45 20.35 -28.24 11.26
CA ASP A 45 21.13 -29.37 10.80
C ASP A 45 20.33 -30.32 9.89
N ILE A 46 21.02 -31.10 9.09
CA ILE A 46 20.39 -31.96 8.05
C ILE A 46 19.49 -33.03 8.68
N GLU A 47 19.83 -33.57 9.83
CA GLU A 47 19.03 -34.61 10.49
C GLU A 47 17.70 -34.02 11.02
N THR A 48 17.76 -32.85 11.67
CA THR A 48 16.56 -32.11 12.09
C THR A 48 15.67 -31.77 10.90
N ILE A 49 16.25 -31.35 9.76
CA ILE A 49 15.48 -31.09 8.54
C ILE A 49 14.80 -32.38 8.04
N LYS A 50 15.47 -33.52 8.01
CA LYS A 50 14.85 -34.79 7.60
C LYS A 50 13.68 -35.18 8.51
N VAL A 51 13.83 -35.01 9.84
CA VAL A 51 12.76 -35.23 10.81
C VAL A 51 11.60 -34.29 10.52
N LEU A 52 11.83 -33.00 10.30
CA LEU A 52 10.83 -32.00 9.97
C LEU A 52 10.02 -32.42 8.73
N LEU A 53 10.70 -32.78 7.64
CA LEU A 53 10.04 -33.18 6.40
C LEU A 53 9.14 -34.42 6.61
N LYS A 54 9.59 -35.39 7.41
CA LYS A 54 8.81 -36.59 7.75
C LYS A 54 7.65 -36.25 8.68
N TYR A 55 7.91 -35.45 9.73
CA TYR A 55 6.94 -35.11 10.77
C TYR A 55 5.73 -34.37 10.21
N PHE A 56 5.96 -33.39 9.30
CA PHE A 56 4.90 -32.61 8.66
C PHE A 56 4.49 -33.12 7.27
N ASN A 57 4.92 -34.35 6.90
CA ASN A 57 4.59 -34.99 5.65
C ASN A 57 4.89 -34.12 4.40
N ILE A 58 6.03 -33.43 4.41
CA ILE A 58 6.46 -32.59 3.28
C ILE A 58 7.00 -33.47 2.17
N ARG A 59 6.31 -33.50 1.03
CA ARG A 59 6.63 -34.33 -0.14
C ARG A 59 6.75 -33.48 -1.41
N THR A 60 7.52 -32.43 -1.33
CA THR A 60 7.78 -31.53 -2.47
C THR A 60 9.18 -31.73 -3.02
N ARG A 61 9.49 -31.14 -4.17
CA ARG A 61 10.88 -31.14 -4.71
C ARG A 61 11.83 -30.60 -3.65
N THR A 62 12.83 -31.38 -3.33
CA THR A 62 13.82 -31.11 -2.27
C THR A 62 15.21 -31.12 -2.87
N VAL A 63 15.95 -30.03 -2.72
CA VAL A 63 17.34 -29.91 -3.14
C VAL A 63 18.22 -29.73 -1.92
N TRP A 64 19.01 -30.74 -1.58
CA TRP A 64 19.93 -30.71 -0.45
C TRP A 64 21.11 -29.81 -0.74
N THR A 65 21.40 -28.89 0.17
CA THR A 65 22.55 -27.98 0.08
C THR A 65 23.64 -28.39 1.08
N ASP A 66 24.78 -27.71 1.06
CA ASP A 66 25.88 -28.00 1.99
C ASP A 66 25.52 -27.69 3.45
N ARG A 67 24.53 -26.80 3.69
CA ARG A 67 24.15 -26.31 5.03
C ARG A 67 22.70 -26.56 5.38
N GLY A 68 21.88 -27.01 4.44
CA GLY A 68 20.45 -27.12 4.65
C GLY A 68 19.71 -27.62 3.42
N VAL A 69 18.57 -27.01 3.08
CA VAL A 69 17.68 -27.50 2.04
C VAL A 69 16.93 -26.39 1.33
N HIS A 70 16.71 -26.55 0.04
CA HIS A 70 15.73 -25.79 -0.75
C HIS A 70 14.50 -26.65 -0.99
N LEU A 71 13.33 -26.22 -0.52
CA LEU A 71 12.03 -26.86 -0.71
C LEU A 71 11.21 -26.06 -1.71
N TYR A 72 10.79 -26.71 -2.79
CA TYR A 72 10.06 -26.06 -3.89
C TYR A 72 8.56 -26.28 -3.73
N PHE A 73 7.81 -25.21 -3.56
CA PHE A 73 6.36 -25.20 -3.45
C PHE A 73 5.74 -24.46 -4.62
N LYS A 74 4.44 -24.61 -4.83
CA LYS A 74 3.68 -23.71 -5.68
C LYS A 74 3.62 -22.34 -5.03
N LYS A 75 3.90 -21.30 -5.80
CA LYS A 75 3.83 -19.92 -5.30
C LYS A 75 2.37 -19.53 -5.11
N PRO A 76 1.95 -19.18 -3.87
CA PRO A 76 0.62 -18.67 -3.64
C PRO A 76 0.36 -17.38 -4.43
N LEU A 77 -0.87 -17.20 -4.88
CA LEU A 77 -1.29 -16.00 -5.59
C LEU A 77 -1.07 -14.76 -4.71
N GLY A 78 -0.46 -13.71 -5.27
CA GLY A 78 -0.15 -12.49 -4.53
C GLY A 78 0.92 -12.65 -3.44
N PHE A 79 1.74 -13.71 -3.48
CA PHE A 79 2.77 -13.97 -2.47
C PHE A 79 3.80 -12.84 -2.38
N ARG A 80 3.94 -12.28 -1.18
CA ARG A 80 4.90 -11.21 -0.83
C ARG A 80 5.68 -11.59 0.43
N GLY A 81 6.45 -12.66 0.35
CA GLY A 81 7.25 -13.14 1.48
C GLY A 81 8.61 -12.47 1.56
N ALA A 82 9.00 -12.06 2.77
CA ALA A 82 10.37 -11.69 3.12
C ALA A 82 11.01 -12.78 3.99
N ALA A 83 12.36 -12.81 4.09
CA ALA A 83 13.07 -13.68 5.03
C ALA A 83 12.64 -13.36 6.47
N ARG A 84 12.00 -14.32 7.15
CA ARG A 84 11.44 -14.14 8.51
C ARG A 84 11.35 -15.45 9.26
N VAL A 85 10.99 -15.35 10.53
CA VAL A 85 10.70 -16.51 11.36
C VAL A 85 9.37 -17.14 10.94
N CYS A 86 9.39 -18.44 10.71
CA CYS A 86 8.20 -19.23 10.40
C CYS A 86 7.48 -19.72 11.69
N PRO A 87 6.27 -20.27 11.59
CA PRO A 87 5.54 -20.83 12.73
C PRO A 87 6.31 -21.88 13.54
N LEU A 88 7.30 -22.53 12.96
CA LEU A 88 8.17 -23.49 13.66
C LEU A 88 9.28 -22.82 14.49
N GLY A 89 9.30 -21.48 14.62
CA GLY A 89 10.21 -20.76 15.51
C GLY A 89 11.65 -20.60 14.98
N PHE A 90 11.91 -20.76 13.69
CA PHE A 90 13.22 -20.51 13.08
C PHE A 90 13.09 -19.69 11.79
N LYS A 91 14.18 -19.04 11.40
CA LYS A 91 14.20 -18.16 10.22
C LYS A 91 14.24 -18.98 8.93
N ILE A 92 13.42 -18.61 7.96
CA ILE A 92 13.45 -19.11 6.59
C ILE A 92 13.60 -17.97 5.59
N GLU A 93 14.11 -18.30 4.41
CA GLU A 93 14.17 -17.35 3.30
C GLU A 93 13.34 -17.86 2.13
N TYR A 94 12.74 -16.93 1.38
CA TYR A 94 12.00 -17.27 0.18
C TYR A 94 12.77 -16.85 -1.07
N LYS A 95 12.79 -17.74 -2.08
CA LYS A 95 13.34 -17.46 -3.40
C LYS A 95 12.25 -17.66 -4.45
N HIS A 96 12.05 -16.68 -5.28
CA HIS A 96 11.08 -16.67 -6.37
C HIS A 96 11.54 -15.69 -7.45
N THR A 97 10.91 -15.67 -8.61
CA THR A 97 11.31 -14.85 -9.76
C THR A 97 11.40 -13.35 -9.46
N GLY A 98 10.67 -12.84 -8.46
CA GLY A 98 10.74 -11.43 -8.02
C GLY A 98 12.03 -11.06 -7.29
N ASN A 99 12.78 -12.01 -6.72
CA ASN A 99 14.03 -11.72 -5.99
C ASN A 99 15.25 -12.51 -6.50
N THR A 100 15.05 -13.62 -7.19
CA THR A 100 16.14 -14.37 -7.84
C THR A 100 15.62 -15.13 -9.05
N LYS A 101 16.43 -15.24 -10.09
CA LYS A 101 16.08 -15.98 -11.30
C LYS A 101 16.36 -17.47 -11.19
N SER A 102 17.21 -17.89 -10.29
CA SER A 102 17.66 -19.30 -10.21
C SER A 102 18.18 -19.68 -8.83
N CYS A 103 18.12 -20.97 -8.52
CA CYS A 103 18.69 -21.56 -7.32
C CYS A 103 19.83 -22.51 -7.68
N THR A 104 20.96 -22.44 -6.97
CA THR A 104 22.14 -23.29 -7.22
C THR A 104 21.77 -24.77 -7.18
N ILE A 105 22.10 -25.50 -8.23
CA ILE A 105 21.89 -26.95 -8.36
C ILE A 105 23.19 -27.73 -8.55
N LYS A 106 24.21 -27.09 -9.12
CA LYS A 106 25.54 -27.68 -9.35
C LYS A 106 26.59 -26.69 -8.90
N ARG A 107 27.61 -27.16 -8.20
CA ARG A 107 28.71 -26.33 -7.73
C ARG A 107 30.05 -27.09 -7.79
N ASN A 108 31.08 -26.46 -8.35
CA ASN A 108 32.41 -27.06 -8.53
C ASN A 108 32.33 -28.46 -9.21
N GLY A 109 31.45 -28.60 -10.19
CA GLY A 109 31.22 -29.86 -10.92
C GLY A 109 30.40 -30.90 -10.18
N LYS A 110 30.02 -30.66 -8.91
CA LYS A 110 29.18 -31.57 -8.11
C LYS A 110 27.73 -31.15 -8.11
N HIS A 111 26.85 -32.07 -8.50
CA HIS A 111 25.42 -31.90 -8.36
C HIS A 111 24.96 -31.98 -6.92
N ARG A 112 24.01 -31.15 -6.57
CA ARG A 112 23.24 -31.29 -5.34
C ARG A 112 22.29 -32.46 -5.46
N LYS A 113 22.04 -33.17 -4.37
CA LYS A 113 21.05 -34.23 -4.31
C LYS A 113 19.67 -33.64 -4.48
N VAL A 114 18.90 -34.13 -5.45
CA VAL A 114 17.51 -33.73 -5.71
C VAL A 114 16.60 -34.92 -5.43
N GLU A 115 15.54 -34.67 -4.68
CA GLU A 115 14.49 -35.64 -4.42
C GLU A 115 13.15 -35.08 -4.91
N ARG A 116 12.27 -35.93 -5.45
CA ARG A 116 10.91 -35.59 -5.94
C ARG A 116 10.91 -34.43 -6.94
N ASN A 117 11.72 -34.56 -7.97
CA ASN A 117 12.01 -33.49 -8.95
C ASN A 117 10.76 -32.79 -9.50
N ASP A 118 9.71 -33.52 -9.76
CA ASP A 118 8.51 -33.03 -10.47
C ASP A 118 7.32 -32.73 -9.54
N VAL A 119 7.53 -32.77 -8.22
CA VAL A 119 6.47 -32.56 -7.24
C VAL A 119 6.53 -31.13 -6.69
N ARG A 120 5.41 -30.43 -6.70
CA ARG A 120 5.20 -29.13 -6.06
C ARG A 120 3.95 -29.20 -5.21
N GLN A 121 4.11 -29.22 -3.90
CA GLN A 121 2.98 -29.05 -2.97
C GLN A 121 2.60 -27.57 -2.84
N GLU A 122 1.39 -27.31 -2.37
CA GLU A 122 1.02 -25.99 -1.86
C GLU A 122 1.90 -25.62 -0.66
N LEU A 123 2.13 -24.30 -0.43
CA LEU A 123 2.93 -23.83 0.69
C LEU A 123 2.21 -24.13 2.01
N PRO A 124 2.73 -25.03 2.87
CA PRO A 124 2.09 -25.34 4.14
C PRO A 124 2.12 -24.15 5.11
N GLU A 125 1.12 -24.04 6.00
CA GLU A 125 1.06 -22.99 7.02
C GLU A 125 2.33 -22.90 7.87
N ILE A 126 2.98 -24.03 8.18
CA ILE A 126 4.23 -24.09 8.95
C ILE A 126 5.40 -23.32 8.33
N PHE A 127 5.33 -23.02 7.06
CA PHE A 127 6.32 -22.22 6.33
C PHE A 127 5.81 -20.84 5.93
N GLN A 128 4.67 -20.40 6.43
CA GLN A 128 4.19 -19.03 6.22
C GLN A 128 4.84 -18.09 7.24
N ALA A 129 6.04 -17.63 6.95
CA ALA A 129 6.80 -16.74 7.83
C ALA A 129 6.11 -15.39 8.00
N ASN A 130 6.07 -14.88 9.24
CA ASN A 130 5.36 -13.67 9.60
C ASN A 130 6.15 -12.85 10.63
N ARG A 131 5.89 -11.54 10.69
CA ARG A 131 6.50 -10.62 11.69
C ARG A 131 6.12 -10.94 13.13
N LYS A 132 4.98 -11.60 13.34
CA LYS A 132 4.51 -11.96 14.69
C LYS A 132 5.37 -13.02 15.39
N PHE A 133 6.13 -13.82 14.62
CA PHE A 133 6.96 -14.88 15.17
C PHE A 133 8.37 -14.40 15.48
N GLU A 134 8.89 -14.86 16.58
CA GLU A 134 10.26 -14.64 17.06
C GLU A 134 11.04 -15.94 17.01
N SER A 135 12.38 -15.86 16.88
CA SER A 135 13.20 -17.06 16.85
C SER A 135 13.20 -17.76 18.19
N LEU A 136 12.90 -19.04 18.16
CA LEU A 136 12.97 -19.94 19.30
C LEU A 136 14.17 -20.91 19.17
N LEU A 137 14.89 -20.84 18.06
CA LEU A 137 16.00 -21.74 17.77
C LEU A 137 17.12 -21.60 18.80
N GLY A 138 17.43 -22.72 19.47
CA GLY A 138 18.53 -22.81 20.40
C GLY A 138 18.26 -22.22 21.78
N LEU A 139 17.03 -21.80 22.11
CA LEU A 139 16.68 -21.36 23.46
C LEU A 139 16.87 -22.52 24.47
N SER A 140 17.48 -22.20 25.61
CA SER A 140 17.72 -23.08 26.73
C SER A 140 16.90 -22.70 27.97
N GLU A 141 17.03 -23.42 29.04
CA GLU A 141 16.35 -23.16 30.32
C GLU A 141 16.59 -21.73 30.82
N ASN A 142 17.82 -21.23 30.69
CA ASN A 142 18.20 -19.89 31.15
C ASN A 142 17.69 -18.76 30.26
N ASP A 143 17.22 -19.07 29.06
CA ASP A 143 16.71 -18.10 28.09
C ASP A 143 15.19 -17.88 28.19
N GLY A 144 14.52 -18.51 29.18
CA GLY A 144 13.08 -18.36 29.38
C GLY A 144 12.23 -19.07 28.33
N ARG A 145 12.68 -20.21 27.82
CA ARG A 145 12.03 -21.02 26.77
C ARG A 145 10.56 -21.32 27.07
N ASN A 146 10.18 -21.52 28.33
CA ASN A 146 8.81 -21.78 28.77
C ASN A 146 7.89 -20.59 28.42
N ASN A 147 8.27 -19.37 28.83
CA ASN A 147 7.52 -18.15 28.50
C ASN A 147 7.52 -17.88 27.01
N ALA A 148 8.62 -18.16 26.32
CA ALA A 148 8.73 -18.00 24.88
C ALA A 148 7.78 -18.96 24.14
N LEU A 149 7.70 -20.23 24.56
CA LEU A 149 6.79 -21.21 23.95
C LEU A 149 5.31 -20.87 24.26
N PHE A 150 5.00 -20.44 25.48
CA PHE A 150 3.66 -19.97 25.85
C PHE A 150 3.22 -18.77 24.99
N SER A 151 4.10 -17.76 24.84
CA SER A 151 3.86 -16.62 23.98
C SER A 151 3.71 -17.02 22.50
N HIS A 152 4.51 -17.96 22.05
CA HIS A 152 4.45 -18.49 20.69
C HIS A 152 3.14 -19.25 20.42
N ARG A 153 2.67 -20.03 21.39
CA ARG A 153 1.36 -20.69 21.31
C ARG A 153 0.23 -19.70 21.07
N ALA A 154 0.21 -18.59 21.79
CA ALA A 154 -0.79 -17.56 21.59
C ALA A 154 -0.76 -16.98 20.15
N LYS A 155 0.43 -16.92 19.53
CA LYS A 155 0.61 -16.47 18.14
C LYS A 155 0.19 -17.53 17.11
N LEU A 156 0.09 -18.81 17.52
CA LEU A 156 -0.36 -19.92 16.68
C LEU A 156 -1.88 -20.15 16.72
N ALA A 157 -2.62 -19.37 17.49
CA ALA A 157 -4.08 -19.52 17.58
C ALA A 157 -4.72 -19.50 16.18
N GLY A 158 -5.49 -20.55 15.88
CA GLY A 158 -6.13 -20.75 14.57
C GLY A 158 -5.31 -21.53 13.52
N TYR A 159 -4.08 -21.92 13.83
CA TYR A 159 -3.30 -22.82 12.96
C TYR A 159 -3.80 -24.26 13.10
N ALA A 160 -4.02 -24.94 11.97
CA ALA A 160 -4.56 -26.29 11.97
C ALA A 160 -3.67 -27.31 12.71
N GLU A 161 -2.35 -27.11 12.70
CA GLU A 161 -1.38 -28.01 13.30
C GLU A 161 -0.72 -27.45 14.58
N GLU A 162 -1.38 -26.53 15.31
CA GLU A 162 -0.83 -25.85 16.50
C GLU A 162 -0.11 -26.81 17.45
N LYS A 163 -0.77 -27.87 17.87
CA LYS A 163 -0.19 -28.85 18.81
C LYS A 163 1.06 -29.53 18.26
N ARG A 164 1.03 -29.92 16.98
CA ARG A 164 2.19 -30.54 16.31
C ARG A 164 3.36 -29.59 16.16
N ILE A 165 3.09 -28.32 15.88
CA ILE A 165 4.11 -27.26 15.82
C ILE A 165 4.79 -27.11 17.16
N LEU A 166 4.03 -26.98 18.24
CA LEU A 166 4.57 -26.82 19.61
C LEU A 166 5.39 -28.03 20.06
N HIS A 167 4.92 -29.25 19.78
CA HIS A 167 5.69 -30.47 20.04
C HIS A 167 7.02 -30.48 19.26
N PHE A 168 6.99 -30.11 18.00
CA PHE A 168 8.20 -30.05 17.17
C PHE A 168 9.19 -29.01 17.69
N ILE A 169 8.71 -27.82 18.08
CA ILE A 169 9.54 -26.77 18.69
C ILE A 169 10.21 -27.29 19.95
N ASN A 170 9.44 -27.86 20.87
CA ASN A 170 9.96 -28.39 22.13
C ASN A 170 11.03 -29.44 21.92
N GLN A 171 10.85 -30.33 20.95
CA GLN A 171 11.71 -31.50 20.77
C GLN A 171 12.95 -31.24 19.90
N TYR A 172 12.87 -30.30 18.93
CA TYR A 172 13.89 -30.17 17.89
C TYR A 172 14.41 -28.75 17.65
N ILE A 173 13.74 -27.74 18.21
CA ILE A 173 14.11 -26.33 17.97
C ILE A 173 14.79 -25.72 19.18
N PHE A 174 14.36 -26.06 20.39
CA PHE A 174 15.04 -25.70 21.61
C PHE A 174 16.40 -26.43 21.73
N ALA A 175 17.35 -25.85 22.44
CA ALA A 175 18.61 -26.51 22.77
C ALA A 175 18.40 -27.68 23.71
N ASP A 176 17.46 -27.53 24.65
CA ASP A 176 17.00 -28.55 25.59
C ASP A 176 15.48 -28.46 25.71
N SER A 177 14.79 -29.59 25.65
CA SER A 177 13.33 -29.66 25.73
C SER A 177 12.83 -29.30 27.11
N LEU A 178 11.61 -28.73 27.19
CA LEU A 178 10.86 -28.62 28.44
C LEU A 178 10.56 -30.02 28.99
N ASP A 179 10.48 -30.17 30.32
CA ASP A 179 9.99 -31.39 30.88
C ASP A 179 8.49 -31.62 30.56
N GLU A 180 8.04 -32.85 30.74
CA GLU A 180 6.68 -33.25 30.34
C GLU A 180 5.59 -32.46 31.09
N ASN A 181 5.82 -32.14 32.36
CA ASN A 181 4.85 -31.40 33.19
C ASN A 181 4.78 -29.92 32.78
N GLU A 182 5.94 -29.30 32.52
CA GLU A 182 6.01 -27.93 32.04
C GLU A 182 5.37 -27.81 30.65
N PHE A 183 5.69 -28.72 29.73
CA PHE A 183 5.13 -28.75 28.40
C PHE A 183 3.63 -29.01 28.44
N GLU A 184 3.15 -29.98 29.19
CA GLU A 184 1.71 -30.23 29.38
C GLU A 184 1.00 -29.01 29.96
N THR A 185 1.62 -28.25 30.87
CA THR A 185 1.05 -27.03 31.42
C THR A 185 0.84 -25.98 30.34
N ILE A 186 1.79 -25.85 29.40
CA ILE A 186 1.64 -24.96 28.24
C ILE A 186 0.59 -25.52 27.28
N MET A 187 0.50 -26.84 27.12
CA MET A 187 -0.41 -27.51 26.21
C MET A 187 -1.83 -27.65 26.76
N ARG A 188 -2.00 -27.54 28.08
CA ARG A 188 -3.33 -27.53 28.68
C ARG A 188 -4.15 -26.44 28.03
N ASP A 189 -5.23 -26.84 27.40
CA ASP A 189 -6.29 -25.91 27.08
C ASP A 189 -6.77 -25.34 28.42
N THR A 190 -6.29 -24.14 28.77
CA THR A 190 -6.86 -23.33 29.86
C THR A 190 -8.26 -22.83 29.48
N GLY A 191 -8.88 -23.50 28.54
CA GLY A 191 -10.29 -23.49 28.37
C GLY A 191 -10.86 -24.39 29.45
N PHE A 192 -11.50 -23.78 30.48
CA PHE A 192 -12.68 -24.39 30.99
C PHE A 192 -13.31 -25.18 29.84
N GLU A 193 -13.59 -26.47 30.00
CA GLU A 193 -14.74 -27.08 29.38
C GLU A 193 -15.97 -26.36 29.98
N ALA A 194 -16.14 -25.10 29.62
CA ALA A 194 -17.41 -24.45 29.74
C ALA A 194 -18.35 -25.39 29.02
N THR A 195 -19.30 -25.94 29.71
CA THR A 195 -20.44 -26.65 29.13
C THR A 195 -20.80 -25.89 27.88
N LYS A 196 -20.60 -26.51 26.71
CA LYS A 196 -20.78 -25.84 25.41
C LYS A 196 -22.19 -25.28 25.39
N ASN A 197 -22.32 -24.01 25.79
CA ASN A 197 -23.61 -23.35 25.83
C ASN A 197 -24.08 -23.10 24.40
N GLY A 198 -25.35 -22.81 24.23
CA GLY A 198 -25.93 -22.63 22.92
C GLY A 198 -25.23 -21.53 22.09
N GLU A 199 -24.80 -20.45 22.78
CA GLU A 199 -24.08 -19.33 22.17
C GLU A 199 -22.74 -19.75 21.57
N TYR A 200 -22.00 -20.62 22.27
CA TYR A 200 -20.74 -21.17 21.77
C TYR A 200 -20.94 -22.01 20.50
N LEU A 201 -21.97 -22.84 20.46
CA LEU A 201 -22.28 -23.69 19.31
C LEU A 201 -22.73 -22.88 18.11
N VAL A 202 -23.60 -21.90 18.34
CA VAL A 202 -24.04 -20.97 17.28
C VAL A 202 -22.86 -20.17 16.74
N ALA A 203 -22.02 -19.59 17.61
CA ALA A 203 -20.82 -18.86 17.18
C ALA A 203 -19.87 -19.75 16.38
N THR A 204 -19.67 -21.02 16.79
CA THR A 204 -18.83 -21.98 16.06
C THR A 204 -19.36 -22.24 14.65
N LYS A 205 -20.66 -22.43 14.53
CA LYS A 205 -21.32 -22.62 13.24
C LYS A 205 -21.19 -21.38 12.36
N MET A 206 -21.50 -20.20 12.90
CA MET A 206 -21.38 -18.93 12.18
C MET A 206 -19.96 -18.67 11.68
N ILE A 207 -18.94 -18.89 12.53
CA ILE A 207 -17.53 -18.72 12.15
C ILE A 207 -17.17 -19.60 10.94
N LYS A 208 -17.66 -20.84 10.94
CA LYS A 208 -17.41 -21.78 9.85
C LYS A 208 -18.18 -21.44 8.58
N ASP A 209 -19.47 -21.20 8.71
CA ASP A 209 -20.39 -21.03 7.57
C ASP A 209 -20.12 -19.69 6.84
N PHE A 210 -19.73 -18.65 7.56
CA PHE A 210 -19.48 -17.30 7.02
C PHE A 210 -18.00 -16.92 6.96
N ASN A 211 -17.08 -17.88 7.09
CA ASN A 211 -15.63 -17.65 6.98
C ASN A 211 -15.17 -16.35 7.67
N THR A 212 -15.49 -16.21 8.96
CA THR A 212 -15.32 -14.94 9.66
C THR A 212 -13.86 -14.63 9.97
N CYS A 213 -13.52 -13.33 9.98
CA CYS A 213 -12.22 -12.86 10.44
C CYS A 213 -12.35 -11.55 11.23
N VAL A 214 -11.30 -11.17 11.94
CA VAL A 214 -11.22 -9.93 12.71
C VAL A 214 -10.11 -9.05 12.14
N TYR A 215 -10.46 -7.86 11.72
CA TYR A 215 -9.52 -6.83 11.27
C TYR A 215 -9.81 -5.51 11.98
N LYS A 216 -8.80 -4.83 12.50
CA LYS A 216 -8.93 -3.57 13.27
C LYS A 216 -9.94 -3.66 14.43
N ASN A 217 -10.01 -4.82 15.09
CA ASN A 217 -10.97 -5.14 16.15
C ASN A 217 -12.45 -5.11 15.72
N GLU A 218 -12.72 -5.22 14.45
CA GLU A 218 -14.06 -5.38 13.87
C GLU A 218 -14.21 -6.78 13.27
N LEU A 219 -15.38 -7.38 13.46
CA LEU A 219 -15.70 -8.70 12.94
C LEU A 219 -16.21 -8.56 11.50
N TYR A 220 -15.64 -9.32 10.60
CA TYR A 220 -16.06 -9.42 9.21
C TYR A 220 -16.59 -10.81 8.92
N CYS A 221 -17.69 -10.87 8.20
CA CYS A 221 -18.34 -12.10 7.74
C CYS A 221 -18.39 -12.12 6.21
N TYR A 222 -18.06 -13.25 5.62
CA TYR A 222 -18.20 -13.45 4.17
C TYR A 222 -19.65 -13.77 3.82
N ASN A 223 -20.31 -12.91 3.03
CA ASN A 223 -21.72 -13.07 2.66
C ASN A 223 -21.96 -13.91 1.38
N GLY A 224 -20.92 -14.56 0.86
CA GLY A 224 -20.94 -15.28 -0.42
C GLY A 224 -20.34 -14.49 -1.58
N THR A 225 -20.26 -13.15 -1.44
CA THR A 225 -19.66 -12.25 -2.46
C THR A 225 -18.52 -11.43 -1.89
N LYS A 226 -18.70 -10.80 -0.75
CA LYS A 226 -17.72 -9.90 -0.10
C LYS A 226 -17.69 -10.11 1.40
N TYR A 227 -16.67 -9.57 2.05
CA TYR A 227 -16.63 -9.45 3.51
C TYR A 227 -17.32 -8.17 3.96
N GLU A 228 -18.20 -8.31 4.95
CA GLU A 228 -18.97 -7.21 5.54
C GLU A 228 -18.76 -7.17 7.05
N ASN A 229 -18.75 -5.96 7.61
CA ASN A 229 -18.68 -5.71 9.05
C ASN A 229 -19.94 -5.05 9.60
N ASP A 230 -21.07 -5.24 8.92
CA ASP A 230 -22.37 -4.72 9.38
C ASP A 230 -22.92 -5.55 10.54
N GLU A 231 -22.79 -4.98 11.75
CA GLU A 231 -23.25 -5.60 12.99
C GLU A 231 -24.77 -5.89 12.99
N LEU A 232 -25.55 -5.01 12.35
CA LEU A 232 -27.02 -5.20 12.31
C LEU A 232 -27.40 -6.37 11.41
N SER A 233 -26.81 -6.47 10.24
CA SER A 233 -27.01 -7.60 9.32
C SER A 233 -26.59 -8.91 9.94
N LEU A 234 -25.42 -8.92 10.64
CA LEU A 234 -24.96 -10.09 11.37
C LEU A 234 -25.95 -10.53 12.46
N LYS A 235 -26.42 -9.60 13.29
CA LYS A 235 -27.41 -9.89 14.35
C LYS A 235 -28.71 -10.41 13.75
N HIS A 236 -29.16 -9.84 12.64
CA HIS A 236 -30.36 -10.30 11.92
C HIS A 236 -30.22 -11.76 11.45
N MET A 237 -29.04 -12.07 10.92
CA MET A 237 -28.70 -13.42 10.47
C MET A 237 -28.68 -14.44 11.63
N ILE A 238 -28.11 -14.04 12.79
CA ILE A 238 -28.13 -14.87 13.99
C ILE A 238 -29.57 -15.09 14.47
N TYR A 239 -30.40 -14.04 14.54
CA TYR A 239 -31.80 -14.17 14.91
C TYR A 239 -32.58 -15.11 13.98
N SER A 240 -32.33 -15.05 12.67
CA SER A 240 -32.97 -15.96 11.71
C SER A 240 -32.61 -17.42 11.95
N MET A 241 -31.42 -17.68 12.53
CA MET A 241 -30.93 -19.03 12.81
C MET A 241 -31.44 -19.57 14.16
N VAL A 242 -31.49 -18.71 15.19
CA VAL A 242 -31.76 -19.18 16.57
C VAL A 242 -33.22 -18.99 17.00
N GLY A 243 -34.02 -18.27 16.24
CA GLY A 243 -35.40 -17.99 16.53
C GLY A 243 -35.57 -16.99 17.68
N ASP A 244 -36.59 -17.18 18.51
CA ASP A 244 -37.02 -16.24 19.56
C ASP A 244 -36.08 -16.28 20.78
N GLN A 245 -34.93 -15.62 20.66
CA GLN A 245 -33.91 -15.48 21.71
C GLN A 245 -33.84 -14.04 22.22
N LYS A 246 -33.32 -13.87 23.45
CA LYS A 246 -33.05 -12.54 24.02
C LYS A 246 -31.92 -11.85 23.29
N THR A 247 -31.94 -10.53 23.20
CA THR A 247 -30.84 -9.72 22.59
C THR A 247 -29.49 -10.03 23.22
N ALA A 248 -29.42 -10.24 24.54
CA ALA A 248 -28.21 -10.60 25.24
C ALA A 248 -27.58 -11.91 24.72
N TYR A 249 -28.40 -12.89 24.29
CA TYR A 249 -27.91 -14.13 23.67
C TYR A 249 -27.19 -13.82 22.33
N VAL A 250 -27.81 -13.02 21.49
CA VAL A 250 -27.24 -12.63 20.19
C VAL A 250 -25.98 -11.81 20.36
N ASP A 251 -25.97 -10.87 21.32
CA ASP A 251 -24.79 -10.07 21.64
C ASP A 251 -23.62 -10.96 22.13
N GLU A 252 -23.91 -12.00 22.92
CA GLU A 252 -22.90 -12.95 23.37
C GLU A 252 -22.36 -13.80 22.21
N VAL A 253 -23.21 -14.25 21.28
CA VAL A 253 -22.77 -14.93 20.05
C VAL A 253 -21.82 -14.05 19.26
N CYS A 254 -22.16 -12.77 19.05
CA CYS A 254 -21.29 -11.81 18.34
C CYS A 254 -19.94 -11.64 19.06
N LYS A 255 -19.91 -11.54 20.39
CA LYS A 255 -18.66 -11.48 21.17
C LYS A 255 -17.82 -12.75 21.03
N GLN A 256 -18.45 -13.92 21.10
CA GLN A 256 -17.79 -15.20 20.90
C GLN A 256 -17.17 -15.28 19.50
N MET A 257 -17.89 -14.84 18.46
CA MET A 257 -17.36 -14.76 17.11
C MET A 257 -16.17 -13.79 17.02
N LEU A 258 -16.28 -12.58 17.60
CA LEU A 258 -15.21 -11.58 17.61
C LEU A 258 -13.91 -12.12 18.26
N TYR A 259 -14.04 -12.84 19.40
CA TYR A 259 -12.87 -13.32 20.12
C TYR A 259 -12.25 -14.59 19.51
N ARG A 260 -13.02 -15.38 18.78
CA ARG A 260 -12.61 -16.70 18.27
C ARG A 260 -12.25 -16.71 16.78
N SER A 261 -12.69 -15.72 16.01
CA SER A 261 -12.36 -15.62 14.60
C SER A 261 -10.88 -15.30 14.36
N LYS A 262 -10.37 -15.71 13.22
CA LYS A 262 -8.98 -15.47 12.80
C LYS A 262 -8.66 -13.98 12.76
N LYS A 263 -7.61 -13.54 13.44
CA LYS A 263 -7.15 -12.14 13.37
C LYS A 263 -6.30 -11.90 12.14
N ILE A 264 -6.63 -10.86 11.39
CA ILE A 264 -5.85 -10.37 10.25
C ILE A 264 -4.82 -9.36 10.76
N PRO A 265 -3.53 -9.50 10.41
CA PRO A 265 -2.49 -8.54 10.78
C PRO A 265 -2.79 -7.14 10.22
N LEU A 266 -2.43 -6.09 10.99
CA LEU A 266 -2.68 -4.70 10.61
C LEU A 266 -1.84 -4.24 9.41
N ASP A 267 -0.69 -4.88 9.18
CA ASP A 267 0.23 -4.61 8.08
C ASP A 267 -0.06 -5.43 6.82
N THR A 268 -1.22 -6.09 6.76
CA THR A 268 -1.65 -6.86 5.58
C THR A 268 -1.92 -5.92 4.42
N ILE A 269 -1.31 -6.19 3.27
CA ILE A 269 -1.63 -5.53 2.00
C ILE A 269 -2.76 -6.30 1.34
N PHE A 270 -3.86 -5.61 1.06
CA PHE A 270 -5.05 -6.23 0.49
C PHE A 270 -5.12 -6.05 -1.02
N ASN A 271 -5.60 -7.06 -1.69
CA ASN A 271 -6.00 -6.98 -3.09
C ASN A 271 -7.40 -6.35 -3.19
N ILE A 272 -7.78 -5.86 -4.37
CA ILE A 272 -9.12 -5.34 -4.61
C ILE A 272 -9.94 -6.40 -5.34
N LYS A 273 -11.03 -6.86 -4.71
CA LYS A 273 -11.95 -7.82 -5.29
C LYS A 273 -12.96 -7.13 -6.20
N PHE A 274 -13.21 -7.75 -7.36
CA PHE A 274 -14.30 -7.47 -8.30
C PHE A 274 -15.25 -8.66 -8.39
N ASN A 275 -16.35 -8.55 -9.12
CA ASN A 275 -17.26 -9.68 -9.28
C ASN A 275 -16.59 -10.89 -9.94
N ASN A 276 -15.78 -10.67 -10.98
CA ASN A 276 -15.15 -11.71 -11.80
C ASN A 276 -13.65 -11.85 -11.58
N GLY A 277 -13.08 -11.30 -10.50
CA GLY A 277 -11.64 -11.43 -10.28
C GLY A 277 -11.09 -10.47 -9.23
N VAL A 278 -9.78 -10.27 -9.29
CA VAL A 278 -9.03 -9.50 -8.30
C VAL A 278 -7.87 -8.73 -8.93
N LEU A 279 -7.63 -7.49 -8.48
CA LEU A 279 -6.43 -6.73 -8.83
C LEU A 279 -5.28 -7.09 -7.91
N ILE A 280 -4.14 -7.49 -8.50
CA ILE A 280 -2.93 -7.90 -7.81
C ILE A 280 -1.72 -7.30 -8.53
N ASN A 281 -0.95 -6.45 -7.87
CA ASN A 281 0.37 -5.99 -8.33
C ASN A 281 0.42 -5.50 -9.81
N GLY A 282 -0.51 -4.69 -10.22
CA GLY A 282 -0.55 -4.13 -11.57
C GLY A 282 -1.42 -4.91 -12.56
N GLU A 283 -1.88 -6.11 -12.20
CA GLU A 283 -2.62 -7.00 -13.10
C GLU A 283 -4.00 -7.36 -12.55
N PHE A 284 -4.94 -7.59 -13.45
CA PHE A 284 -6.22 -8.20 -13.12
C PHE A 284 -6.15 -9.70 -13.38
N VAL A 285 -6.54 -10.48 -12.37
CA VAL A 285 -6.57 -11.94 -12.43
C VAL A 285 -8.02 -12.41 -12.29
N GLU A 286 -8.54 -13.10 -13.29
CA GLU A 286 -9.87 -13.71 -13.22
C GLU A 286 -9.88 -14.86 -12.21
N ILE A 287 -10.80 -14.80 -11.26
CA ILE A 287 -11.00 -15.81 -10.23
C ILE A 287 -12.49 -15.85 -9.88
N ASP A 288 -13.13 -16.99 -10.14
CA ASP A 288 -14.57 -17.17 -9.89
C ASP A 288 -14.95 -17.14 -8.40
N ASP A 289 -14.06 -17.55 -7.51
CA ASP A 289 -14.37 -17.70 -6.08
C ASP A 289 -13.18 -17.25 -5.20
N TYR A 290 -12.91 -15.94 -5.22
CA TYR A 290 -11.90 -15.35 -4.35
C TYR A 290 -12.45 -15.15 -2.94
N LYS A 291 -11.97 -15.97 -1.99
CA LYS A 291 -12.41 -16.01 -0.57
C LYS A 291 -11.38 -15.47 0.42
N GLU A 292 -10.23 -14.98 -0.03
CA GLU A 292 -9.30 -14.31 0.88
C GLU A 292 -9.90 -13.01 1.39
N PHE A 293 -9.62 -12.70 2.65
CA PHE A 293 -10.12 -11.46 3.24
C PHE A 293 -9.53 -10.23 2.55
N THR A 294 -10.41 -9.38 2.09
CA THR A 294 -10.10 -8.00 1.68
C THR A 294 -11.26 -7.09 2.09
N PRO A 295 -10.98 -5.88 2.61
CA PRO A 295 -12.02 -4.90 2.89
C PRO A 295 -12.49 -4.17 1.62
N TYR A 296 -11.83 -4.39 0.47
CA TYR A 296 -12.09 -3.69 -0.77
C TYR A 296 -12.85 -4.56 -1.75
N TYR A 297 -14.08 -4.15 -2.07
CA TYR A 297 -14.90 -4.80 -3.08
C TYR A 297 -15.51 -3.75 -4.01
N VAL A 298 -15.34 -3.96 -5.31
CA VAL A 298 -15.94 -3.16 -6.39
C VAL A 298 -16.96 -4.03 -7.10
N GLU A 299 -18.23 -3.64 -7.02
CA GLU A 299 -19.39 -4.39 -7.54
C GLU A 299 -19.53 -4.22 -9.06
N LEU A 300 -18.47 -4.54 -9.79
CA LEU A 300 -18.41 -4.50 -11.26
C LEU A 300 -17.61 -5.69 -11.78
N ASP A 301 -17.96 -6.12 -13.01
CA ASP A 301 -17.13 -7.02 -13.78
C ASP A 301 -16.08 -6.21 -14.55
N TYR A 302 -14.83 -6.63 -14.47
CA TYR A 302 -13.82 -6.14 -15.39
C TYR A 302 -13.90 -6.89 -16.71
N LYS A 303 -14.05 -6.15 -17.81
CA LYS A 303 -14.09 -6.66 -19.18
C LYS A 303 -13.01 -5.94 -20.00
N PRO A 304 -11.88 -6.61 -20.31
CA PRO A 304 -10.82 -5.98 -21.12
C PRO A 304 -11.28 -5.58 -22.51
N GLU A 305 -12.31 -6.26 -23.04
CA GLU A 305 -12.92 -6.00 -24.34
C GLU A 305 -14.18 -5.12 -24.28
N ALA A 306 -14.48 -4.46 -23.14
CA ALA A 306 -15.62 -3.55 -23.04
C ALA A 306 -15.60 -2.53 -24.18
N GLU A 307 -16.69 -2.45 -24.94
CA GLU A 307 -16.79 -1.56 -26.11
C GLU A 307 -16.71 -0.08 -25.71
N PRO A 308 -16.08 0.76 -26.54
CA PRO A 308 -16.08 2.20 -26.35
C PRO A 308 -17.50 2.77 -26.28
N VAL A 309 -17.70 3.72 -25.38
CA VAL A 309 -18.99 4.40 -25.18
C VAL A 309 -18.82 5.89 -25.53
N GLU A 310 -19.39 6.31 -26.65
CA GLU A 310 -19.21 7.65 -27.22
C GLU A 310 -19.41 8.79 -26.20
N ILE A 311 -20.42 8.72 -25.34
CA ILE A 311 -20.68 9.76 -24.35
C ILE A 311 -19.55 9.83 -23.29
N VAL A 312 -18.89 8.71 -23.01
CA VAL A 312 -17.72 8.65 -22.11
C VAL A 312 -16.53 9.30 -22.81
N ASP A 313 -16.23 8.90 -24.04
CA ASP A 313 -15.11 9.47 -24.80
C ASP A 313 -15.28 10.98 -25.02
N ASN A 314 -16.48 11.43 -25.38
CA ASN A 314 -16.80 12.85 -25.52
C ASN A 314 -16.63 13.64 -24.22
N TYR A 315 -17.02 13.04 -23.09
CA TYR A 315 -16.86 13.67 -21.78
C TYR A 315 -15.39 13.73 -21.38
N VAL A 316 -14.63 12.67 -21.56
CA VAL A 316 -13.17 12.64 -21.28
C VAL A 316 -12.44 13.64 -22.17
N ALA A 317 -12.74 13.66 -23.47
CA ALA A 317 -12.18 14.60 -24.42
C ALA A 317 -12.44 16.07 -24.02
N GLN A 318 -13.67 16.33 -23.54
CA GLN A 318 -14.04 17.64 -22.99
C GLN A 318 -13.20 18.00 -21.75
N LEU A 319 -12.99 17.08 -20.81
CA LEU A 319 -12.21 17.31 -19.59
C LEU A 319 -10.73 17.57 -19.91
N THR A 320 -10.18 16.85 -20.86
CA THR A 320 -8.75 16.83 -21.19
C THR A 320 -8.38 17.70 -22.38
N ASN A 321 -9.32 18.50 -22.88
CA ASN A 321 -9.13 19.35 -24.07
C ASN A 321 -8.66 18.58 -25.32
N ASN A 322 -9.11 17.35 -25.50
CA ASN A 322 -8.72 16.41 -26.56
C ASN A 322 -7.22 16.04 -26.56
N ASP A 323 -6.51 16.24 -25.48
CA ASP A 323 -5.11 15.84 -25.36
C ASP A 323 -4.99 14.38 -24.89
N GLU A 324 -4.31 13.55 -25.69
CA GLU A 324 -4.17 12.11 -25.42
C GLU A 324 -3.35 11.83 -24.14
N LYS A 325 -2.27 12.59 -23.92
CA LYS A 325 -1.45 12.43 -22.73
C LYS A 325 -2.18 12.85 -21.47
N TYR A 326 -3.01 13.87 -21.56
CA TYR A 326 -3.86 14.26 -20.45
C TYR A 326 -4.96 13.22 -20.20
N ARG A 327 -5.50 12.63 -21.26
CA ARG A 327 -6.44 11.49 -21.15
C ARG A 327 -5.79 10.33 -20.39
N ASP A 328 -4.59 9.93 -20.77
CA ASP A 328 -3.86 8.85 -20.10
C ASP A 328 -3.57 9.19 -18.63
N LEU A 329 -3.07 10.40 -18.36
CA LEU A 329 -2.85 10.91 -17.02
C LEU A 329 -4.14 10.90 -16.18
N LEU A 330 -5.28 11.29 -16.75
CA LEU A 330 -6.58 11.26 -16.06
C LEU A 330 -6.91 9.84 -15.58
N PHE A 331 -6.77 8.82 -16.44
CA PHE A 331 -7.04 7.44 -16.06
C PHE A 331 -6.03 6.89 -15.05
N GLU A 332 -4.79 7.29 -15.12
CA GLU A 332 -3.77 6.97 -14.11
C GLU A 332 -4.12 7.58 -12.74
N ILE A 333 -4.62 8.81 -12.71
CA ILE A 333 -5.09 9.46 -11.48
C ILE A 333 -6.29 8.69 -10.88
N LEU A 334 -7.24 8.27 -11.71
CA LEU A 334 -8.36 7.46 -11.25
C LEU A 334 -7.89 6.08 -10.76
N ALA A 335 -6.93 5.50 -11.45
CA ALA A 335 -6.30 4.22 -11.11
C ALA A 335 -5.45 4.28 -9.84
N HIS A 336 -4.88 5.44 -9.51
CA HIS A 336 -4.10 5.63 -8.29
C HIS A 336 -4.90 5.24 -7.03
N GLY A 337 -6.23 5.38 -7.04
CA GLY A 337 -7.12 4.88 -5.98
C GLY A 337 -7.11 3.36 -5.79
N LEU A 338 -6.74 2.61 -6.82
CA LEU A 338 -6.69 1.15 -6.78
C LEU A 338 -5.35 0.60 -6.27
N ILE A 339 -4.37 1.45 -5.98
CA ILE A 339 -3.07 1.04 -5.42
C ILE A 339 -3.20 0.95 -3.90
N THR A 340 -3.17 -0.26 -3.37
CA THR A 340 -3.29 -0.57 -1.94
C THR A 340 -1.95 -0.87 -1.26
N ASP A 341 -0.89 -1.05 -2.05
CA ASP A 341 0.47 -1.25 -1.55
C ASP A 341 1.09 0.09 -1.12
N PRO A 342 1.42 0.28 0.18
CA PRO A 342 2.00 1.54 0.67
C PRO A 342 3.37 1.88 0.05
N GLU A 343 4.16 0.89 -0.37
CA GLU A 343 5.47 1.14 -0.98
C GLU A 343 5.31 1.70 -2.39
N VAL A 344 4.45 1.06 -3.20
CA VAL A 344 4.11 1.55 -4.54
C VAL A 344 3.41 2.92 -4.46
N LYS A 345 2.48 3.08 -3.51
CA LYS A 345 1.77 4.34 -3.31
C LYS A 345 2.71 5.48 -2.94
N ARG A 346 3.69 5.22 -2.09
CA ARG A 346 4.71 6.20 -1.67
C ARG A 346 5.60 6.64 -2.82
N SER A 347 5.92 5.75 -3.77
CA SER A 347 6.68 6.13 -4.98
C SER A 347 5.90 7.09 -5.86
N LEU A 348 4.56 6.97 -5.87
CA LEU A 348 3.61 7.81 -6.61
C LEU A 348 2.98 8.90 -5.75
N ALA A 349 3.64 9.37 -4.70
CA ALA A 349 3.13 10.26 -3.67
C ALA A 349 2.56 11.58 -4.22
N LYS A 350 1.27 11.57 -4.57
CA LYS A 350 0.51 12.71 -5.09
C LYS A 350 -0.85 12.86 -4.41
N PHE A 351 -1.35 14.09 -4.41
CA PHE A 351 -2.76 14.37 -4.26
C PHE A 351 -3.22 15.30 -5.38
N PHE A 352 -4.48 15.20 -5.76
CA PHE A 352 -4.99 15.71 -7.03
C PHE A 352 -6.06 16.77 -6.79
N ILE A 353 -5.96 17.88 -7.51
CA ILE A 353 -6.95 18.97 -7.42
C ILE A 353 -7.40 19.34 -8.83
N PHE A 354 -8.65 18.99 -9.15
CA PHE A 354 -9.28 19.42 -10.40
C PHE A 354 -9.79 20.85 -10.28
N VAL A 355 -9.27 21.73 -11.13
CA VAL A 355 -9.55 23.17 -11.10
C VAL A 355 -10.29 23.60 -12.36
N GLY A 356 -11.25 24.46 -12.17
CA GLY A 356 -11.96 25.10 -13.29
C GLY A 356 -13.24 25.78 -12.82
N ASP A 357 -13.73 26.70 -13.61
CA ASP A 357 -14.97 27.43 -13.31
C ASP A 357 -16.17 26.52 -13.13
N GLY A 358 -17.19 26.98 -12.45
CA GLY A 358 -18.42 26.21 -12.24
C GLY A 358 -19.05 25.67 -13.54
N GLY A 359 -19.54 24.44 -13.51
CA GLY A 359 -20.26 23.82 -14.62
C GLY A 359 -19.43 23.10 -15.68
N ASN A 360 -18.14 22.86 -15.44
CA ASN A 360 -17.24 22.14 -16.36
C ASN A 360 -17.08 20.63 -16.06
N GLY A 361 -17.94 20.05 -15.25
CA GLY A 361 -18.03 18.60 -15.07
C GLY A 361 -17.28 18.03 -13.85
N LYS A 362 -16.62 18.82 -12.99
CA LYS A 362 -15.90 18.34 -11.80
C LYS A 362 -16.75 17.43 -10.92
N GLY A 363 -17.91 17.91 -10.48
CA GLY A 363 -18.83 17.12 -9.63
C GLY A 363 -19.38 15.88 -10.34
N THR A 364 -19.53 15.93 -11.67
CA THR A 364 -19.88 14.76 -12.48
C THR A 364 -18.79 13.69 -12.40
N LEU A 365 -17.52 14.07 -12.51
CA LEU A 365 -16.37 13.14 -12.38
C LEU A 365 -16.37 12.45 -11.00
N LEU A 366 -16.55 13.22 -9.91
CA LEU A 366 -16.65 12.64 -8.57
C LEU A 366 -17.82 11.67 -8.44
N SER A 367 -18.96 11.95 -9.09
CA SER A 367 -20.12 11.06 -9.09
C SER A 367 -19.85 9.76 -9.85
N ILE A 368 -19.12 9.82 -10.97
CA ILE A 368 -18.69 8.64 -11.74
C ILE A 368 -17.75 7.77 -10.89
N ILE A 369 -16.76 8.37 -10.25
CA ILE A 369 -15.81 7.63 -9.37
C ILE A 369 -16.59 6.91 -8.26
N ARG A 370 -17.57 7.56 -7.62
CA ARG A 370 -18.41 6.93 -6.60
C ARG A 370 -19.26 5.78 -7.16
N SER A 371 -19.70 5.89 -8.41
CA SER A 371 -20.48 4.82 -9.05
C SER A 371 -19.62 3.62 -9.44
N ILE A 372 -18.35 3.82 -9.75
CA ILE A 372 -17.40 2.75 -10.08
C ILE A 372 -16.92 2.05 -8.79
N LEU A 373 -16.43 2.83 -7.83
CA LEU A 373 -15.77 2.29 -6.64
C LEU A 373 -16.75 1.92 -5.52
N THR A 374 -18.01 2.25 -5.65
CA THR A 374 -19.06 2.17 -4.62
C THR A 374 -18.86 3.15 -3.46
N ARG A 375 -19.92 3.38 -2.70
CA ARG A 375 -19.90 4.33 -1.58
C ARG A 375 -18.98 3.85 -0.43
N GLU A 376 -18.94 2.54 -0.24
CA GLU A 376 -18.16 1.89 0.83
C GLU A 376 -16.66 2.13 0.68
N ASN A 377 -16.18 2.27 -0.55
CA ASN A 377 -14.76 2.51 -0.85
C ASN A 377 -14.38 3.99 -0.94
N CYS A 378 -15.35 4.90 -0.75
CA CYS A 378 -15.14 6.34 -0.88
C CYS A 378 -15.36 7.07 0.44
N SER A 379 -14.56 8.10 0.72
CA SER A 379 -14.83 9.14 1.70
C SER A 379 -15.05 10.49 1.02
N GLY A 380 -15.47 11.50 1.75
CA GLY A 380 -15.83 12.82 1.17
C GLY A 380 -15.38 14.00 2.03
N LEU A 381 -14.21 13.89 2.67
CA LEU A 381 -13.69 14.95 3.54
C LEU A 381 -13.14 16.13 2.75
N LYS A 382 -13.46 17.32 3.21
CA LYS A 382 -12.78 18.55 2.78
C LYS A 382 -11.40 18.64 3.45
N ILE A 383 -10.46 19.34 2.82
CA ILE A 383 -9.09 19.49 3.35
C ILE A 383 -9.08 19.91 4.81
N LYS A 384 -9.86 20.92 5.20
CA LYS A 384 -9.94 21.41 6.58
C LYS A 384 -10.46 20.41 7.62
N GLN A 385 -11.17 19.37 7.18
CA GLN A 385 -11.68 18.34 8.08
C GLN A 385 -10.64 17.24 8.33
N MET A 386 -9.64 17.10 7.45
CA MET A 386 -8.68 16.01 7.50
C MET A 386 -7.73 16.10 8.69
N SER A 387 -7.44 17.29 9.19
CA SER A 387 -6.58 17.51 10.37
C SER A 387 -7.25 17.22 11.72
N ASP A 388 -8.56 16.94 11.76
CA ASP A 388 -9.27 16.43 12.93
C ASP A 388 -9.27 14.90 12.91
N GLU A 389 -8.66 14.27 13.90
CA GLU A 389 -8.52 12.80 14.04
C GLU A 389 -9.86 12.04 13.89
N ARG A 390 -10.97 12.65 14.33
CA ARG A 390 -12.30 12.05 14.29
C ARG A 390 -12.86 11.99 12.87
N TYR A 391 -12.65 13.05 12.08
CA TYR A 391 -13.03 13.04 10.67
C TYR A 391 -12.06 12.18 9.86
N ALA A 392 -10.76 12.28 10.12
CA ALA A 392 -9.73 11.49 9.44
C ALA A 392 -9.99 9.98 9.53
N TYR A 393 -10.58 9.50 10.64
CA TYR A 393 -10.99 8.10 10.78
C TYR A 393 -11.92 7.62 9.65
N SER A 394 -12.74 8.50 9.06
CA SER A 394 -13.64 8.12 7.96
C SER A 394 -12.93 7.82 6.64
N MET A 395 -11.64 8.14 6.53
CA MET A 395 -10.81 7.78 5.36
C MET A 395 -10.12 6.43 5.54
N ASP A 396 -10.01 5.95 6.79
CA ASP A 396 -9.32 4.70 7.07
C ASP A 396 -10.04 3.51 6.39
N GLY A 397 -9.30 2.73 5.60
CA GLY A 397 -9.87 1.63 4.81
C GLY A 397 -10.66 2.08 3.58
N LYS A 398 -10.52 3.33 3.11
CA LYS A 398 -11.10 3.80 1.85
C LYS A 398 -10.07 3.85 0.74
N LEU A 399 -10.51 3.57 -0.48
CA LEU A 399 -9.66 3.65 -1.67
C LEU A 399 -9.41 5.10 -2.09
N VAL A 400 -10.47 5.95 -2.01
CA VAL A 400 -10.39 7.36 -2.40
C VAL A 400 -11.11 8.27 -1.42
N ASN A 401 -10.59 9.47 -1.25
CA ASN A 401 -11.30 10.61 -0.66
C ASN A 401 -11.68 11.60 -1.77
N LEU A 402 -12.97 11.91 -1.89
CA LEU A 402 -13.53 12.79 -2.92
C LEU A 402 -14.04 14.07 -2.27
N GLY A 403 -13.14 15.02 -2.05
CA GLY A 403 -13.44 16.32 -1.45
C GLY A 403 -13.97 17.28 -2.50
N ASP A 404 -15.27 17.65 -2.40
CA ASP A 404 -15.88 18.57 -3.36
C ASP A 404 -15.81 20.01 -2.88
N ASP A 405 -15.62 20.93 -3.85
CA ASP A 405 -15.66 22.39 -3.71
C ASP A 405 -14.82 22.93 -2.54
N ILE A 406 -13.50 22.89 -2.73
CA ILE A 406 -12.58 23.50 -1.76
C ILE A 406 -12.78 25.03 -1.78
N GLN A 407 -13.02 25.62 -0.63
CA GLN A 407 -13.21 27.07 -0.48
C GLN A 407 -11.90 27.81 -0.81
N ASP A 408 -12.04 29.03 -1.36
CA ASP A 408 -10.91 29.94 -1.65
C ASP A 408 -10.32 30.52 -0.36
N GLN A 409 -9.67 29.66 0.40
CA GLN A 409 -8.95 30.03 1.63
C GLN A 409 -7.60 29.33 1.64
N PRO A 410 -6.54 29.99 2.11
CA PRO A 410 -5.24 29.35 2.21
C PRO A 410 -5.27 28.07 3.03
N ILE A 411 -4.59 27.03 2.53
CA ILE A 411 -4.39 25.80 3.28
C ILE A 411 -3.38 26.07 4.38
N ASN A 412 -3.77 25.89 5.64
CA ASN A 412 -2.88 26.07 6.78
C ASN A 412 -1.83 24.96 6.89
N GLY A 413 -0.80 25.17 7.72
CA GLY A 413 0.32 24.23 7.87
C GLY A 413 -0.11 22.83 8.34
N LYS A 414 -1.11 22.76 9.23
CA LYS A 414 -1.60 21.50 9.79
C LYS A 414 -2.35 20.64 8.76
N ASP A 415 -3.21 21.29 7.96
CA ASP A 415 -3.94 20.63 6.90
C ASP A 415 -2.96 20.17 5.81
N MET A 416 -1.93 20.97 5.50
CA MET A 416 -0.90 20.63 4.55
C MET A 416 -0.03 19.46 5.02
N GLU A 417 0.32 19.41 6.29
CA GLU A 417 1.03 18.29 6.89
C GLU A 417 0.24 17.00 6.74
N MET A 418 -1.07 17.02 7.03
CA MET A 418 -1.95 15.86 6.86
C MET A 418 -2.02 15.39 5.40
N LEU A 419 -2.18 16.32 4.44
CA LEU A 419 -2.17 15.98 3.01
C LEU A 419 -0.85 15.32 2.59
N LYS A 420 0.28 15.82 3.08
CA LYS A 420 1.60 15.24 2.79
C LYS A 420 1.76 13.85 3.39
N ASN A 421 1.39 13.67 4.64
CA ASN A 421 1.53 12.40 5.34
C ASN A 421 0.65 11.31 4.71
N ILE A 422 -0.59 11.62 4.36
CA ILE A 422 -1.46 10.66 3.67
C ILE A 422 -0.91 10.34 2.27
N SER A 423 -0.46 11.35 1.50
CA SER A 423 0.07 11.12 0.15
C SER A 423 1.33 10.25 0.13
N THR A 424 2.10 10.23 1.22
CA THR A 424 3.29 9.39 1.40
C THR A 424 3.03 8.11 2.21
N CYS A 425 1.77 7.83 2.54
CA CYS A 425 1.39 6.70 3.40
C CYS A 425 2.16 6.68 4.73
N ASP A 426 2.45 7.86 5.28
CA ASP A 426 3.03 7.99 6.60
C ASP A 426 1.95 7.81 7.67
N TYR A 427 2.37 7.47 8.90
CA TYR A 427 1.42 7.28 9.99
C TYR A 427 0.79 8.61 10.40
N VAL A 428 -0.54 8.60 10.51
CA VAL A 428 -1.35 9.70 11.01
C VAL A 428 -2.22 9.23 12.17
N GLU A 429 -2.47 10.13 13.12
CA GLU A 429 -3.35 9.83 14.24
C GLU A 429 -4.82 9.96 13.81
N ILE A 430 -5.59 8.90 14.09
CA ILE A 430 -7.03 8.84 13.83
C ILE A 430 -7.76 8.35 15.07
N ARG A 431 -9.04 8.70 15.19
CA ARG A 431 -9.82 8.32 16.36
C ARG A 431 -11.28 7.99 16.03
N LYS A 432 -11.67 6.74 16.27
CA LYS A 432 -13.08 6.35 16.27
C LYS A 432 -13.78 6.99 17.49
N MET A 433 -15.02 7.45 17.31
CA MET A 433 -15.82 8.01 18.42
C MET A 433 -15.82 7.06 19.62
N PHE A 434 -15.60 7.62 20.80
CA PHE A 434 -15.53 6.90 22.09
C PHE A 434 -14.40 5.84 22.20
N LYS A 435 -13.39 5.91 21.36
CA LYS A 435 -12.18 5.07 21.42
C LYS A 435 -10.94 5.96 21.60
N ASN A 436 -9.83 5.34 22.01
CA ASN A 436 -8.53 5.99 22.03
C ASN A 436 -8.05 6.27 20.61
N SER A 437 -7.19 7.30 20.45
CA SER A 437 -6.48 7.54 19.18
C SER A 437 -5.58 6.36 18.83
N THR A 438 -5.40 6.12 17.55
CA THR A 438 -4.54 5.09 17.00
C THR A 438 -3.83 5.63 15.78
N SER A 439 -2.60 5.18 15.55
CA SER A 439 -1.84 5.53 14.35
C SER A 439 -2.20 4.61 13.19
N ALA A 440 -2.48 5.16 12.03
CA ALA A 440 -2.75 4.42 10.80
C ALA A 440 -1.96 4.98 9.62
N ALA A 441 -1.41 4.09 8.79
CA ALA A 441 -0.88 4.43 7.47
C ALA A 441 -2.01 4.20 6.45
N MET A 442 -2.41 5.28 5.76
CA MET A 442 -3.51 5.23 4.79
C MET A 442 -2.98 5.19 3.36
N THR A 443 -3.56 4.35 2.53
CA THR A 443 -3.31 4.31 1.08
C THR A 443 -4.41 5.02 0.28
N THR A 444 -5.26 5.77 0.95
CA THR A 444 -6.37 6.51 0.35
C THR A 444 -5.87 7.58 -0.62
N SER A 445 -6.31 7.52 -1.88
CA SER A 445 -6.04 8.59 -2.84
C SER A 445 -6.84 9.84 -2.52
N LEU A 446 -6.18 10.99 -2.53
CA LEU A 446 -6.80 12.25 -2.23
C LEU A 446 -7.13 13.01 -3.52
N ILE A 447 -8.41 13.11 -3.83
CA ILE A 447 -8.93 13.81 -5.01
C ILE A 447 -9.86 14.92 -4.55
N PHE A 448 -9.58 16.14 -5.02
CA PHE A 448 -10.36 17.33 -4.68
C PHE A 448 -10.82 18.06 -5.93
N THR A 449 -11.85 18.88 -5.76
CA THR A 449 -12.26 19.85 -6.78
C THR A 449 -12.21 21.27 -6.24
N SER A 450 -11.92 22.23 -7.10
CA SER A 450 -11.92 23.65 -6.75
C SER A 450 -12.41 24.49 -7.92
N ASN A 451 -13.12 25.59 -7.63
CA ASN A 451 -13.44 26.61 -8.61
C ASN A 451 -12.33 27.66 -8.75
N HIS A 452 -11.37 27.64 -7.85
CA HIS A 452 -10.28 28.59 -7.76
C HIS A 452 -8.95 27.89 -7.57
N ILE A 453 -7.89 28.53 -8.01
CA ILE A 453 -6.53 28.11 -7.68
C ILE A 453 -6.26 28.49 -6.22
N LEU A 454 -6.05 27.50 -5.37
CA LEU A 454 -5.90 27.72 -3.93
C LEU A 454 -4.54 28.35 -3.61
N LYS A 455 -4.54 29.41 -2.86
CA LYS A 455 -3.32 29.94 -2.24
C LYS A 455 -2.84 28.98 -1.15
N SER A 456 -1.57 28.63 -1.15
CA SER A 456 -0.96 27.81 -0.08
C SER A 456 0.10 28.60 0.65
N TRP A 457 0.12 28.52 1.98
CA TRP A 457 1.17 29.09 2.81
C TRP A 457 2.50 28.34 2.66
N GLU A 458 2.43 27.05 2.29
CA GLU A 458 3.61 26.25 2.06
C GLU A 458 3.97 26.26 0.58
N LYS A 459 5.19 26.74 0.27
CA LYS A 459 5.71 26.93 -1.08
C LYS A 459 6.96 26.09 -1.34
N GLY A 460 7.30 25.17 -0.39
CA GLY A 460 8.50 24.33 -0.47
C GLY A 460 8.40 23.25 -1.56
N GLU A 461 9.55 22.77 -2.03
CA GLU A 461 9.64 21.68 -3.02
C GLU A 461 8.90 20.42 -2.56
N SER A 462 8.79 20.21 -1.24
CA SER A 462 8.02 19.11 -0.65
C SER A 462 6.53 19.15 -1.00
N TYR A 463 5.95 20.33 -1.10
CA TYR A 463 4.57 20.54 -1.52
C TYR A 463 4.44 20.41 -3.05
N LYS A 464 5.27 21.13 -3.79
CA LYS A 464 5.21 21.17 -5.26
C LYS A 464 5.25 19.78 -5.88
N ARG A 465 6.10 18.89 -5.36
CA ARG A 465 6.22 17.52 -5.89
C ARG A 465 5.03 16.62 -5.57
N ARG A 466 4.18 16.98 -4.60
CA ARG A 466 3.04 16.15 -4.17
C ARG A 466 1.70 16.62 -4.70
N VAL A 467 1.51 17.90 -4.91
CA VAL A 467 0.28 18.43 -5.48
C VAL A 467 0.30 18.31 -7.00
N LEU A 468 -0.80 17.86 -7.57
CA LEU A 468 -1.02 17.92 -9.02
C LEU A 468 -2.32 18.67 -9.29
N TRP A 469 -2.18 19.85 -9.87
CA TRP A 469 -3.29 20.68 -10.29
C TRP A 469 -3.70 20.30 -11.72
N LEU A 470 -4.99 20.06 -11.92
CA LEU A 470 -5.56 19.50 -13.14
C LEU A 470 -6.58 20.48 -13.72
N PRO A 471 -6.20 21.25 -14.77
CA PRO A 471 -7.10 22.23 -15.36
C PRO A 471 -8.23 21.56 -16.12
N MET A 472 -9.46 21.96 -15.85
CA MET A 472 -10.66 21.49 -16.56
C MET A 472 -11.19 22.60 -17.48
N TYR A 473 -11.13 22.37 -18.78
CA TYR A 473 -11.25 23.40 -19.77
C TYR A 473 -12.67 23.71 -20.24
N SER A 474 -13.47 22.71 -20.50
CA SER A 474 -14.64 22.90 -21.33
C SER A 474 -15.95 22.95 -20.53
N LYS A 475 -16.85 23.85 -20.93
CA LYS A 475 -18.22 23.90 -20.41
C LYS A 475 -19.18 23.37 -21.48
N PRO A 476 -20.16 22.51 -21.13
CA PRO A 476 -21.14 22.03 -22.07
C PRO A 476 -22.03 23.20 -22.53
N LYS A 477 -22.30 23.30 -23.83
CA LYS A 477 -23.20 24.32 -24.41
C LYS A 477 -24.64 24.20 -23.90
N ARG A 478 -25.04 22.98 -23.53
CA ARG A 478 -26.40 22.68 -23.02
C ARG A 478 -26.30 21.69 -21.86
N LYS A 479 -26.97 21.97 -20.74
CA LYS A 479 -27.07 21.06 -19.61
C LYS A 479 -28.05 19.92 -19.91
N ASP A 480 -27.62 18.69 -19.72
CA ASP A 480 -28.48 17.49 -19.79
C ASP A 480 -28.75 17.00 -18.35
N PRO A 481 -29.98 17.03 -17.85
CA PRO A 481 -30.31 16.60 -16.49
C PRO A 481 -30.06 15.10 -16.26
N ARG A 482 -29.99 14.29 -17.33
CA ARG A 482 -29.70 12.85 -17.27
C ARG A 482 -28.23 12.51 -17.63
N PHE A 483 -27.35 13.51 -17.66
CA PHE A 483 -25.98 13.32 -18.12
C PHE A 483 -25.22 12.29 -17.25
N ILE A 484 -25.30 12.42 -15.93
CA ILE A 484 -24.67 11.46 -15.00
C ILE A 484 -25.25 10.06 -15.20
N THR A 485 -26.58 9.93 -15.30
CA THR A 485 -27.25 8.63 -15.52
C THR A 485 -26.76 7.94 -16.80
N LYS A 486 -26.51 8.71 -17.86
CA LYS A 486 -25.97 8.16 -19.12
C LYS A 486 -24.52 7.70 -18.99
N LEU A 487 -23.71 8.44 -18.22
CA LEU A 487 -22.30 8.11 -17.95
C LEU A 487 -22.11 6.97 -16.93
N THR A 488 -23.17 6.59 -16.22
CA THR A 488 -23.17 5.54 -15.19
C THR A 488 -24.08 4.36 -15.55
N THR A 489 -24.42 4.18 -16.83
CA THR A 489 -25.04 2.93 -17.30
C THR A 489 -24.05 1.77 -17.14
N GLN A 490 -24.55 0.54 -17.03
CA GLN A 490 -23.69 -0.65 -16.86
C GLN A 490 -22.57 -0.71 -17.92
N LYS A 491 -22.91 -0.51 -19.20
CA LYS A 491 -21.92 -0.49 -20.30
C LYS A 491 -20.90 0.64 -20.12
N ALA A 492 -21.33 1.82 -19.69
CA ALA A 492 -20.44 2.93 -19.45
C ALA A 492 -19.50 2.65 -18.26
N LEU A 493 -20.01 2.06 -17.16
CA LEU A 493 -19.19 1.70 -16.00
C LEU A 493 -18.15 0.63 -16.33
N GLU A 494 -18.51 -0.39 -17.12
CA GLU A 494 -17.58 -1.41 -17.62
C GLU A 494 -16.48 -0.79 -18.49
N TYR A 495 -16.84 0.17 -19.36
CA TYR A 495 -15.87 0.89 -20.18
C TYR A 495 -14.96 1.81 -19.36
N TRP A 496 -15.52 2.56 -18.39
CA TRP A 496 -14.73 3.34 -17.44
C TRP A 496 -13.73 2.46 -16.69
N LEU A 497 -14.17 1.32 -16.18
CA LEU A 497 -13.33 0.39 -15.44
C LEU A 497 -12.20 -0.15 -16.31
N ARG A 498 -12.48 -0.50 -17.59
CA ARG A 498 -11.45 -0.91 -18.53
C ARG A 498 -10.35 0.16 -18.65
N LEU A 499 -10.72 1.41 -18.91
CA LEU A 499 -9.77 2.52 -19.07
C LEU A 499 -8.98 2.80 -17.78
N ILE A 500 -9.62 2.68 -16.63
CA ILE A 500 -8.96 2.83 -15.32
C ILE A 500 -7.95 1.70 -15.08
N ILE A 501 -8.29 0.45 -15.41
CA ILE A 501 -7.35 -0.67 -15.24
C ILE A 501 -6.20 -0.59 -16.25
N GLU A 502 -6.42 -0.08 -17.45
CA GLU A 502 -5.33 0.25 -18.38
C GLU A 502 -4.38 1.31 -17.79
N GLY A 503 -4.93 2.33 -17.13
CA GLY A 503 -4.15 3.31 -16.36
C GLY A 503 -3.40 2.70 -15.17
N TYR A 504 -4.03 1.74 -14.47
CA TYR A 504 -3.42 1.01 -13.37
C TYR A 504 -2.19 0.20 -13.81
N LYS A 505 -2.30 -0.49 -14.94
CA LYS A 505 -1.17 -1.22 -15.56
C LYS A 505 -0.02 -0.28 -15.91
N ARG A 506 -0.32 0.85 -16.57
CA ARG A 506 0.69 1.86 -16.93
C ARG A 506 1.44 2.40 -15.70
N LEU A 507 0.75 2.68 -14.59
CA LEU A 507 1.39 3.13 -13.35
C LEU A 507 2.38 2.11 -12.79
N TYR A 508 2.04 0.82 -12.84
CA TYR A 508 2.95 -0.24 -12.38
C TYR A 508 4.12 -0.47 -13.34
N GLU A 509 3.90 -0.36 -14.65
CA GLU A 509 4.94 -0.53 -15.67
C GLU A 509 5.93 0.63 -15.68
N ASN A 510 5.43 1.86 -15.62
CA ASN A 510 6.25 3.07 -15.71
C ASN A 510 6.82 3.53 -14.37
N GLY A 511 6.17 3.21 -13.26
CA GLY A 511 6.55 3.66 -11.92
C GLY A 511 6.34 5.16 -11.68
N ASP A 512 5.68 5.88 -12.60
CA ASP A 512 5.35 7.30 -12.52
C ASP A 512 4.15 7.62 -13.42
N PHE A 513 3.58 8.81 -13.23
CA PHE A 513 2.47 9.33 -14.04
C PHE A 513 2.94 9.78 -15.43
N THR A 514 2.06 9.62 -16.41
CA THR A 514 2.28 10.15 -17.76
C THR A 514 2.59 11.65 -17.73
N ASN A 515 3.70 12.03 -18.33
CA ASN A 515 4.08 13.44 -18.43
C ASN A 515 3.24 14.15 -19.50
N CYS A 516 2.31 14.98 -19.06
CA CYS A 516 1.46 15.81 -19.91
C CYS A 516 1.93 17.27 -19.86
N SER A 517 2.34 17.82 -20.99
CA SER A 517 2.85 19.20 -21.09
C SER A 517 1.82 20.23 -20.63
N ILE A 518 0.56 20.07 -20.99
CA ILE A 518 -0.54 20.98 -20.61
C ILE A 518 -0.65 21.07 -19.09
N VAL A 519 -0.64 19.92 -18.41
CA VAL A 519 -0.74 19.86 -16.95
C VAL A 519 0.55 20.35 -16.29
N ALA A 520 1.71 20.01 -16.85
CA ALA A 520 3.01 20.47 -16.35
C ALA A 520 3.16 22.00 -16.46
N ASP A 521 2.77 22.59 -17.59
CA ASP A 521 2.80 24.04 -17.80
C ASP A 521 1.83 24.76 -16.86
N PHE A 522 0.62 24.23 -16.69
CA PHE A 522 -0.36 24.78 -15.73
C PHE A 522 0.19 24.75 -14.28
N ASN A 523 0.81 23.64 -13.87
CA ASN A 523 1.40 23.53 -12.53
C ASN A 523 2.60 24.47 -12.37
N ARG A 524 3.44 24.64 -13.41
CA ARG A 524 4.55 25.60 -13.40
C ARG A 524 4.04 27.01 -13.23
N GLN A 525 3.09 27.44 -14.07
CA GLN A 525 2.46 28.76 -13.99
C GLN A 525 1.82 28.99 -12.61
N TYR A 526 1.09 28.02 -12.08
CA TYR A 526 0.53 28.08 -10.75
C TYR A 526 1.59 28.33 -9.67
N HIS A 527 2.71 27.60 -9.72
CA HIS A 527 3.78 27.77 -8.74
C HIS A 527 4.52 29.10 -8.90
N GLU A 528 4.66 29.59 -10.10
CA GLU A 528 5.22 30.92 -10.39
C GLU A 528 4.31 32.03 -9.88
N GLU A 529 3.02 32.00 -10.19
CA GLU A 529 2.04 32.98 -9.71
C GLU A 529 1.86 32.97 -8.18
N ASN A 530 2.07 31.85 -7.54
CA ASN A 530 2.05 31.74 -6.06
C ASN A 530 3.40 32.02 -5.40
N ASN A 531 4.48 32.19 -6.15
CA ASN A 531 5.79 32.53 -5.61
C ASN A 531 5.99 34.06 -5.61
N GLY A 532 5.31 34.76 -4.72
CA GLY A 532 5.43 36.22 -4.60
C GLY A 532 6.87 36.73 -4.51
N ALA A 533 7.80 35.95 -3.95
CA ALA A 533 9.21 36.32 -3.90
C ALA A 533 9.87 36.29 -5.28
N GLU A 534 9.56 35.30 -6.12
CA GLU A 534 10.09 35.26 -7.49
C GLU A 534 9.46 36.33 -8.39
N ILE A 535 8.16 36.60 -8.23
CA ILE A 535 7.48 37.69 -8.95
C ILE A 535 8.15 39.00 -8.59
N TYR A 536 8.25 39.31 -7.31
CA TYR A 536 8.90 40.54 -6.83
C TYR A 536 10.33 40.68 -7.35
N VAL A 537 11.11 39.59 -7.30
CA VAL A 537 12.52 39.59 -7.71
C VAL A 537 12.68 39.69 -9.24
N LYS A 538 11.75 39.12 -10.04
CA LYS A 538 11.77 39.27 -11.52
C LYS A 538 11.52 40.70 -11.98
N ASP A 539 10.78 41.48 -11.20
CA ASP A 539 10.54 42.90 -11.48
C ASP A 539 11.72 43.81 -11.10
N LEU A 540 12.70 43.27 -10.34
CA LEU A 540 13.92 43.97 -9.97
C LEU A 540 15.07 43.66 -10.96
N THR A 541 15.93 44.63 -11.18
CA THR A 541 17.19 44.39 -11.89
C THR A 541 18.28 43.92 -10.91
N LYS A 542 19.39 43.35 -11.42
CA LYS A 542 20.55 43.00 -10.59
C LYS A 542 21.09 44.22 -9.80
N GLU A 543 21.09 45.37 -10.47
CA GLU A 543 21.57 46.64 -9.95
C GLU A 543 20.73 47.11 -8.75
N ASP A 544 19.44 46.84 -8.76
CA ASP A 544 18.52 47.18 -7.65
C ASP A 544 18.81 46.36 -6.39
N ILE A 545 19.46 45.20 -6.50
CA ILE A 545 19.72 44.28 -5.41
C ILE A 545 21.18 44.33 -4.95
N ILE A 546 22.13 44.50 -5.87
CA ILE A 546 23.56 44.49 -5.53
C ILE A 546 23.90 45.59 -4.55
N GLY A 547 24.56 45.22 -3.45
CA GLY A 547 25.01 46.14 -2.39
C GLY A 547 23.97 46.40 -1.32
N LYS A 548 22.70 46.04 -1.51
CA LYS A 548 21.68 46.12 -0.45
C LYS A 548 21.87 44.96 0.54
N THR A 549 21.54 45.23 1.80
CA THR A 549 21.50 44.21 2.85
C THR A 549 20.24 43.36 2.72
N ASN A 550 20.27 42.15 3.31
CA ASN A 550 19.08 41.30 3.34
C ASN A 550 17.89 41.96 4.07
N GLN A 551 18.15 42.87 5.01
CA GLN A 551 17.11 43.59 5.75
C GLN A 551 16.46 44.68 4.89
N GLU A 552 17.24 45.42 4.11
CA GLU A 552 16.73 46.50 3.23
C GLU A 552 15.78 45.90 2.17
N ILE A 553 16.22 44.88 1.44
CA ILE A 553 15.36 44.25 0.41
C ILE A 553 14.17 43.54 1.05
N TYR A 554 14.34 42.97 2.26
CA TYR A 554 13.24 42.30 2.92
C TYR A 554 12.12 43.28 3.33
N LEU A 555 12.45 44.48 3.81
CA LEU A 555 11.46 45.49 4.13
C LEU A 555 10.67 45.95 2.89
N GLU A 556 11.36 46.17 1.77
CA GLU A 556 10.71 46.50 0.49
C GLU A 556 9.78 45.35 0.03
N PHE A 557 10.24 44.11 0.18
CA PHE A 557 9.46 42.91 -0.15
C PHE A 557 8.27 42.70 0.82
N GLU A 558 8.43 42.98 2.08
CA GLU A 558 7.39 42.87 3.09
C GLU A 558 6.25 43.86 2.79
N GLN A 559 6.57 45.08 2.45
CA GLN A 559 5.59 46.10 2.03
C GLN A 559 4.88 45.65 0.72
N TRP A 560 5.62 45.18 -0.27
CA TRP A 560 5.04 44.66 -1.51
C TRP A 560 4.12 43.43 -1.25
N CYS A 561 4.49 42.57 -0.31
CA CYS A 561 3.64 41.43 0.08
C CYS A 561 2.35 41.91 0.76
N GLU A 562 2.39 42.91 1.62
CA GLU A 562 1.19 43.49 2.27
C GLU A 562 0.25 44.10 1.23
N GLU A 563 0.78 44.82 0.24
CA GLU A 563 0.00 45.41 -0.86
C GLU A 563 -0.65 44.35 -1.78
N ASN A 564 -0.12 43.12 -1.81
CA ASN A 564 -0.59 42.02 -2.66
C ASN A 564 -1.22 40.87 -1.88
N ASP A 565 -1.59 41.05 -0.61
CA ASP A 565 -2.18 40.01 0.28
C ASP A 565 -1.33 38.73 0.37
N LEU A 566 0.01 38.85 0.36
CA LEU A 566 0.97 37.79 0.44
C LEU A 566 1.74 37.79 1.75
N THR A 567 2.29 36.63 2.15
CA THR A 567 3.13 36.54 3.35
C THR A 567 4.60 36.64 3.00
N ALA A 568 5.31 37.59 3.56
CA ALA A 568 6.75 37.76 3.35
C ALA A 568 7.59 36.71 4.10
N SER A 569 8.60 36.15 3.43
CA SER A 569 9.57 35.22 4.00
C SER A 569 11.00 35.56 3.60
N LYS A 570 11.85 35.83 4.60
CA LYS A 570 13.29 36.11 4.38
C LYS A 570 14.03 34.96 3.66
N LYS A 571 13.62 33.72 3.91
CA LYS A 571 14.22 32.54 3.27
C LYS A 571 13.86 32.49 1.81
N MET A 572 12.58 32.63 1.47
CA MET A 572 12.09 32.59 0.09
C MET A 572 12.65 33.74 -0.75
N LEU A 573 12.71 34.94 -0.19
CA LEU A 573 13.29 36.09 -0.88
C LEU A 573 14.76 35.82 -1.26
N ARG A 574 15.56 35.28 -0.34
CA ARG A 574 16.97 34.92 -0.63
C ARG A 574 17.12 33.84 -1.69
N GLU A 575 16.26 32.83 -1.65
CA GLU A 575 16.23 31.76 -2.65
C GLU A 575 15.83 32.31 -4.01
N ALA A 576 14.81 33.16 -4.08
CA ALA A 576 14.38 33.82 -5.31
C ALA A 576 15.49 34.71 -5.90
N ILE A 577 16.15 35.53 -5.10
CA ILE A 577 17.28 36.38 -5.53
C ILE A 577 18.44 35.53 -6.10
N TYR A 578 18.73 34.40 -5.45
CA TYR A 578 19.74 33.49 -5.97
C TYR A 578 19.32 32.83 -7.29
N ASN A 579 18.08 32.35 -7.36
CA ASN A 579 17.58 31.63 -8.54
C ASN A 579 17.49 32.54 -9.76
N VAL A 580 16.97 33.75 -9.61
CA VAL A 580 16.72 34.70 -10.71
C VAL A 580 18.00 35.42 -11.10
N HIS A 581 18.75 35.95 -10.14
CA HIS A 581 19.87 36.86 -10.42
C HIS A 581 21.25 36.28 -10.09
N ARG A 582 21.35 35.08 -9.52
CA ARG A 582 22.62 34.46 -9.10
C ARG A 582 23.42 35.35 -8.12
N LEU A 583 22.71 35.98 -7.17
CA LEU A 583 23.31 36.80 -6.13
C LEU A 583 23.28 36.04 -4.78
N LYS A 584 24.37 36.14 -4.01
CA LYS A 584 24.48 35.61 -2.64
C LYS A 584 24.90 36.71 -1.67
N ILE A 585 24.58 36.56 -0.38
CA ILE A 585 25.02 37.47 0.66
C ILE A 585 26.51 37.23 0.94
N LYS A 586 27.34 38.25 0.60
CA LYS A 586 28.78 38.29 0.92
C LYS A 586 29.07 39.44 1.89
N VAL A 587 30.21 39.35 2.55
CA VAL A 587 30.72 40.43 3.43
C VAL A 587 31.38 41.48 2.56
N ILE A 588 30.87 42.70 2.62
CA ILE A 588 31.45 43.87 1.92
C ILE A 588 31.92 44.92 2.94
N ARG A 589 32.90 45.74 2.58
CA ARG A 589 33.44 46.83 3.38
C ARG A 589 33.14 48.15 2.71
N ARG A 590 32.35 49.01 3.36
CA ARG A 590 32.01 50.35 2.85
C ARG A 590 32.14 51.35 4.01
N ASN A 591 32.80 52.49 3.75
CA ASN A 591 33.02 53.56 4.76
C ASN A 591 33.60 53.06 6.09
N LYS A 592 34.62 52.18 6.06
CA LYS A 592 35.27 51.56 7.24
C LYS A 592 34.37 50.64 8.09
N LYS A 593 33.12 50.40 7.67
CA LYS A 593 32.20 49.44 8.31
C LYS A 593 32.01 48.23 7.45
N THR A 594 31.80 47.08 8.10
CA THR A 594 31.56 45.77 7.42
C THR A 594 30.06 45.49 7.38
N TYR A 595 29.56 45.17 6.22
CA TYR A 595 28.15 44.83 5.99
C TYR A 595 28.01 43.48 5.30
N ARG A 596 26.86 42.84 5.47
CA ARG A 596 26.46 41.67 4.69
C ARG A 596 25.44 42.09 3.65
N ALA A 597 25.82 42.08 2.36
CA ALA A 597 24.99 42.53 1.26
C ALA A 597 25.02 41.54 0.09
N PHE A 598 24.02 41.61 -0.80
CA PHE A 598 23.95 40.77 -1.97
C PHE A 598 25.04 41.14 -2.97
N GLN A 599 25.75 40.12 -3.49
CA GLN A 599 26.83 40.22 -4.43
C GLN A 599 26.76 39.09 -5.44
N PRO A 600 27.25 39.24 -6.67
CA PRO A 600 27.34 38.17 -7.66
C PRO A 600 28.11 36.95 -7.11
N VAL A 601 27.68 35.76 -7.52
CA VAL A 601 28.42 34.54 -7.27
C VAL A 601 29.56 34.46 -8.25
N ASP A 602 30.80 34.29 -7.77
CA ASP A 602 31.97 34.13 -8.65
C ASP A 602 31.90 32.75 -9.31
N GLU A 603 31.85 32.69 -10.62
CA GLU A 603 31.76 31.45 -11.42
C GLU A 603 32.97 30.50 -11.30
N ASN A 604 33.99 30.87 -10.56
CA ASN A 604 35.27 30.14 -10.46
C ASN A 604 35.47 29.37 -9.15
N ASN A 605 34.41 29.18 -8.33
CA ASN A 605 34.51 28.43 -7.07
C ASN A 605 33.23 27.58 -6.81
N GLU A 606 32.93 26.64 -7.69
CA GLU A 606 32.14 25.44 -7.38
C GLU A 606 32.98 24.19 -7.51
#